data_ce53aca4e2348a6674947e960856a40c
#
_entry.id   ce53aca4e2348a6674947e960856a40c
#
_cell.length_a   1.000
_cell.length_b   1.000
_cell.length_c   1.000
_cell.angle_alpha   90.00
_cell.angle_beta   90.00
_cell.angle_gamma   90.00
#
_symmetry.space_group_name_H-M   'P 1'
#
loop_
_entity.id
_entity.type
_entity.pdbx_description
1 polymer ?
#
loop_
_entity_poly.entity_id
_entity_poly.type
_entity_poly.pdbx_seq_one_letter_code
_entity_poly.pdbx_strand_id
1 'polypeptide(L)'
;MRNIRFALLLITTLFMTLSFTERAFADKASVTIEAPESAAIGSEVTIKMTVTHSADNFIHHVDWAYIMVNGKEVEKGEYSWRKLPPDATFVKEIKYKVQGPIEIKAEANCNIHGSKGPALKTIAVK
;
A
#
# COMPACT_ATOMS: atom_id res chain seq x y z
N MET A 1 22.88 -32.38 33.09
CA MET A 1 23.46 -31.92 31.81
C MET A 1 22.61 -32.25 30.61
N ARG A 2 21.94 -33.41 30.55
CA ARG A 2 21.08 -33.81 29.41
C ARG A 2 19.85 -32.91 29.25
N ASN A 3 19.27 -32.41 30.33
CA ASN A 3 18.06 -31.58 30.32
C ASN A 3 18.33 -30.13 29.91
N ILE A 4 19.52 -29.61 30.12
CA ILE A 4 19.92 -28.25 29.76
C ILE A 4 20.12 -28.13 28.24
N ARG A 5 20.63 -29.19 27.59
CA ARG A 5 20.80 -29.21 26.12
C ARG A 5 19.50 -29.27 25.39
N PHE A 6 18.48 -29.97 25.91
CA PHE A 6 17.12 -30.02 25.36
C PHE A 6 16.41 -28.67 25.55
N ALA A 7 16.55 -28.02 26.68
CA ALA A 7 15.97 -26.70 26.94
C ALA A 7 16.58 -25.61 26.03
N LEU A 8 17.90 -25.66 25.78
CA LEU A 8 18.55 -24.73 24.85
C LEU A 8 18.10 -24.93 23.39
N LEU A 9 17.90 -26.18 22.96
CA LEU A 9 17.40 -26.46 21.61
C LEU A 9 15.95 -26.00 21.42
N LEU A 10 15.10 -26.14 22.42
CA LEU A 10 13.70 -25.67 22.39
C LEU A 10 13.62 -24.14 22.37
N ILE A 11 14.47 -23.45 23.13
CA ILE A 11 14.50 -21.98 23.16
C ILE A 11 15.03 -21.43 21.83
N THR A 12 16.04 -22.07 21.22
CA THR A 12 16.58 -21.63 19.91
C THR A 12 15.57 -21.84 18.78
N THR A 13 14.82 -22.95 18.80
CA THR A 13 13.77 -23.22 17.80
C THR A 13 12.58 -22.25 17.94
N LEU A 14 12.19 -21.94 19.17
CA LEU A 14 11.12 -21.00 19.45
C LEU A 14 11.50 -19.56 19.03
N PHE A 15 12.74 -19.15 19.27
CA PHE A 15 13.22 -17.82 18.86
C PHE A 15 13.34 -17.70 17.33
N MET A 16 13.67 -18.79 16.64
CA MET A 16 13.77 -18.82 15.20
C MET A 16 12.39 -18.76 14.50
N THR A 17 11.35 -19.33 15.11
CA THR A 17 9.98 -19.27 14.57
C THR A 17 9.32 -17.91 14.76
N LEU A 18 9.63 -17.17 15.83
CA LEU A 18 9.11 -15.81 16.04
C LEU A 18 9.71 -14.79 15.04
N SER A 19 10.91 -15.01 14.56
CA SER A 19 11.56 -14.09 13.60
C SER A 19 10.99 -14.18 12.18
N PHE A 20 10.28 -15.26 11.83
CA PHE A 20 9.69 -15.43 10.50
C PHE A 20 8.32 -14.76 10.34
N THR A 21 7.59 -14.50 11.43
CA THR A 21 6.23 -13.95 11.36
C THR A 21 6.19 -12.43 11.10
N GLU A 22 7.20 -11.68 11.50
CA GLU A 22 7.24 -10.23 11.27
C GLU A 22 7.55 -9.86 9.81
N ARG A 23 8.32 -10.66 9.09
CA ARG A 23 8.68 -10.38 7.69
C ARG A 23 7.52 -10.51 6.71
N ALA A 24 6.54 -11.38 6.97
CA ALA A 24 5.40 -11.59 6.08
C ALA A 24 4.47 -10.37 6.00
N PHE A 25 4.38 -9.55 7.06
CA PHE A 25 3.59 -8.32 7.07
C PHE A 25 4.31 -7.14 6.40
N ALA A 26 5.64 -7.10 6.43
CA ALA A 26 6.44 -6.02 5.86
C ALA A 26 6.46 -6.03 4.31
N ASP A 27 6.20 -7.18 3.69
CA ASP A 27 6.34 -7.38 2.25
C ASP A 27 5.05 -7.10 1.45
N LYS A 28 3.93 -6.81 2.12
CA LYS A 28 2.70 -6.39 1.43
C LYS A 28 2.80 -4.93 1.01
N ALA A 29 2.19 -4.60 -0.13
CA ALA A 29 2.07 -3.22 -0.56
C ALA A 29 1.03 -2.47 0.31
N SER A 30 1.33 -1.23 0.64
CA SER A 30 0.43 -0.34 1.37
C SER A 30 0.33 1.02 0.68
N VAL A 31 -0.75 1.75 0.96
CA VAL A 31 -0.97 3.08 0.42
C VAL A 31 -1.36 4.07 1.51
N THR A 32 -1.01 5.33 1.31
CA THR A 32 -1.53 6.47 2.05
C THR A 32 -2.12 7.48 1.07
N ILE A 33 -3.14 8.23 1.50
CA ILE A 33 -3.80 9.26 0.71
C ILE A 33 -3.59 10.61 1.38
N GLU A 34 -3.13 11.59 0.61
CA GLU A 34 -3.11 13.01 1.00
C GLU A 34 -4.10 13.76 0.12
N ALA A 35 -5.02 14.48 0.74
CA ALA A 35 -6.02 15.32 0.10
C ALA A 35 -6.55 16.33 1.12
N PRO A 36 -7.16 17.46 0.68
CA PRO A 36 -7.79 18.41 1.60
C PRO A 36 -8.93 17.77 2.40
N GLU A 37 -9.15 18.22 3.63
CA GLU A 37 -10.29 17.79 4.46
C GLU A 37 -11.63 18.29 3.89
N SER A 38 -11.62 19.47 3.27
CA SER A 38 -12.79 20.08 2.64
C SER A 38 -12.38 20.93 1.44
N ALA A 39 -13.33 21.15 0.52
CA ALA A 39 -13.13 21.97 -0.66
C ALA A 39 -14.46 22.56 -1.15
N ALA A 40 -14.38 23.70 -1.82
CA ALA A 40 -15.57 24.33 -2.43
C ALA A 40 -15.97 23.62 -3.72
N ILE A 41 -17.27 23.55 -4.00
CA ILE A 41 -17.79 23.07 -5.30
C ILE A 41 -17.20 23.95 -6.42
N GLY A 42 -16.75 23.30 -7.49
CA GLY A 42 -16.12 23.96 -8.64
C GLY A 42 -14.62 24.17 -8.52
N SER A 43 -14.03 23.99 -7.32
CA SER A 43 -12.58 24.03 -7.13
C SER A 43 -11.92 22.75 -7.63
N GLU A 44 -10.61 22.83 -7.89
CA GLU A 44 -9.79 21.68 -8.20
C GLU A 44 -8.95 21.31 -6.97
N VAL A 45 -8.94 20.04 -6.63
CA VAL A 45 -8.12 19.48 -5.55
C VAL A 45 -7.07 18.54 -6.11
N THR A 46 -5.98 18.40 -5.39
CA THR A 46 -4.95 17.40 -5.67
C THR A 46 -5.15 16.22 -4.72
N ILE A 47 -5.26 15.04 -5.29
CA ILE A 47 -5.29 13.77 -4.57
C ILE A 47 -3.96 13.06 -4.83
N LYS A 48 -3.22 12.78 -3.77
CA LYS A 48 -1.91 12.16 -3.84
C LYS A 48 -1.95 10.81 -3.14
N MET A 49 -1.61 9.76 -3.86
CA MET A 49 -1.43 8.41 -3.33
C MET A 49 0.07 8.11 -3.24
N THR A 50 0.53 7.74 -2.06
CA THR A 50 1.87 7.19 -1.87
C THR A 50 1.77 5.68 -1.69
N VAL A 51 2.42 4.94 -2.57
CA VAL A 51 2.56 3.48 -2.48
C VAL A 51 3.86 3.16 -1.78
N THR A 52 3.81 2.34 -0.75
CA THR A 52 4.98 1.89 0.01
C THR A 52 5.12 0.39 -0.10
N HIS A 53 6.28 -0.05 -0.53
CA HIS A 53 6.63 -1.46 -0.69
C HIS A 53 8.12 -1.66 -0.38
N SER A 54 8.50 -2.90 -0.10
CA SER A 54 9.88 -3.25 0.32
C SER A 54 10.82 -3.59 -0.83
N ALA A 55 10.30 -3.82 -2.02
CA ALA A 55 11.09 -4.25 -3.17
C ALA A 55 10.55 -3.71 -4.50
N ASP A 56 11.44 -3.54 -5.45
CA ASP A 56 11.12 -3.17 -6.83
C ASP A 56 12.11 -3.85 -7.77
N ASN A 57 11.83 -5.12 -8.09
CA ASN A 57 12.64 -5.92 -8.99
C ASN A 57 11.75 -6.87 -9.81
N PHE A 58 12.30 -7.56 -10.77
CA PHE A 58 11.55 -8.39 -11.71
C PHE A 58 10.85 -9.60 -11.05
N ILE A 59 11.27 -10.02 -9.86
CA ILE A 59 10.65 -11.12 -9.11
C ILE A 59 9.62 -10.59 -8.11
N HIS A 60 9.92 -9.47 -7.45
CA HIS A 60 9.16 -8.92 -6.33
C HIS A 60 8.92 -7.43 -6.54
N HIS A 61 7.69 -7.05 -6.83
CA HIS A 61 7.29 -5.68 -7.15
C HIS A 61 5.80 -5.46 -6.89
N VAL A 62 5.38 -4.21 -6.87
CA VAL A 62 3.96 -3.86 -6.96
C VAL A 62 3.48 -4.17 -8.37
N ASP A 63 2.39 -4.93 -8.51
CA ASP A 63 1.84 -5.31 -9.81
C ASP A 63 0.64 -4.45 -10.23
N TRP A 64 -0.06 -3.83 -9.28
CA TRP A 64 -1.06 -2.81 -9.59
C TRP A 64 -1.25 -1.83 -8.43
N ALA A 65 -1.69 -0.62 -8.77
CA ALA A 65 -2.13 0.41 -7.83
C ALA A 65 -3.22 1.25 -8.48
N TYR A 66 -4.25 1.62 -7.73
CA TYR A 66 -5.35 2.42 -8.25
C TYR A 66 -5.84 3.50 -7.27
N ILE A 67 -6.48 4.52 -7.81
CA ILE A 67 -7.28 5.50 -7.09
C ILE A 67 -8.71 5.45 -7.63
N MET A 68 -9.67 5.30 -6.73
CA MET A 68 -11.10 5.42 -7.03
C MET A 68 -11.66 6.68 -6.36
N VAL A 69 -12.53 7.36 -7.05
CA VAL A 69 -13.29 8.50 -6.54
C VAL A 69 -14.77 8.22 -6.74
N ASN A 70 -15.53 8.23 -5.64
CA ASN A 70 -16.96 7.93 -5.62
C ASN A 70 -17.32 6.63 -6.36
N GLY A 71 -16.54 5.57 -6.13
CA GLY A 71 -16.75 4.27 -6.71
C GLY A 71 -16.26 4.10 -8.16
N LYS A 72 -15.67 5.14 -8.76
CA LYS A 72 -15.13 5.10 -10.13
C LYS A 72 -13.61 5.13 -10.12
N GLU A 73 -12.97 4.25 -10.88
CA GLU A 73 -11.52 4.25 -11.06
C GLU A 73 -11.12 5.48 -11.91
N VAL A 74 -10.25 6.32 -11.34
CA VAL A 74 -9.76 7.55 -11.98
C VAL A 74 -8.28 7.51 -12.31
N GLU A 75 -7.54 6.61 -11.68
CA GLU A 75 -6.12 6.37 -11.95
C GLU A 75 -5.79 4.91 -11.69
N LYS A 76 -4.97 4.31 -12.55
CA LYS A 76 -4.47 2.95 -12.38
C LYS A 76 -3.06 2.81 -12.93
N GLY A 77 -2.20 2.17 -12.18
CA GLY A 77 -0.92 1.65 -12.64
C GLY A 77 -0.96 0.13 -12.70
N GLU A 78 -0.55 -0.43 -13.82
CA GLU A 78 -0.33 -1.85 -13.99
C GLU A 78 1.14 -2.08 -14.30
N TYR A 79 1.76 -2.98 -13.55
CA TYR A 79 3.20 -3.24 -13.62
C TYR A 79 3.48 -4.73 -13.80
N SER A 80 4.63 -5.02 -14.31
CA SER A 80 5.10 -6.39 -14.54
C SER A 80 6.62 -6.43 -14.44
N TRP A 81 7.18 -7.61 -14.55
CA TRP A 81 8.64 -7.76 -14.60
C TRP A 81 9.30 -7.03 -15.78
N ARG A 82 8.54 -6.75 -16.83
CA ARG A 82 9.01 -5.97 -18.01
C ARG A 82 8.73 -4.48 -17.87
N LYS A 83 7.81 -4.10 -17.01
CA LYS A 83 7.41 -2.71 -16.76
C LYS A 83 7.26 -2.50 -15.27
N LEU A 84 8.37 -2.34 -14.59
CA LEU A 84 8.39 -2.13 -13.13
C LEU A 84 7.82 -0.76 -12.74
N PRO A 85 7.30 -0.61 -11.50
CA PRO A 85 7.06 0.69 -10.90
C PRO A 85 8.32 1.56 -10.91
N PRO A 86 8.17 2.89 -10.75
CA PRO A 86 9.33 3.80 -10.73
C PRO A 86 10.32 3.50 -9.60
N ASP A 87 9.82 3.01 -8.45
CA ASP A 87 10.59 2.69 -7.26
C ASP A 87 9.76 1.78 -6.34
N ALA A 88 10.37 1.22 -5.30
CA ALA A 88 9.68 0.47 -4.25
C ALA A 88 8.65 1.35 -3.52
N THR A 89 8.97 2.60 -3.28
CA THR A 89 8.03 3.63 -2.82
C THR A 89 7.86 4.67 -3.92
N PHE A 90 6.63 4.90 -4.35
CA PHE A 90 6.33 5.84 -5.43
C PHE A 90 5.01 6.57 -5.21
N VAL A 91 4.82 7.67 -5.92
CA VAL A 91 3.67 8.55 -5.80
C VAL A 91 2.89 8.58 -7.10
N LYS A 92 1.56 8.53 -6.98
CA LYS A 92 0.62 8.90 -8.04
C LYS A 92 -0.22 10.08 -7.58
N GLU A 93 -0.35 11.08 -8.45
CA GLU A 93 -1.05 12.31 -8.15
C GLU A 93 -2.05 12.63 -9.26
N ILE A 94 -3.27 13.00 -8.88
CA ILE A 94 -4.31 13.43 -9.81
C ILE A 94 -4.89 14.77 -9.39
N LYS A 95 -5.38 15.53 -10.38
CA LYS A 95 -6.23 16.71 -10.19
C LYS A 95 -7.68 16.29 -10.35
N TYR A 96 -8.53 16.73 -9.44
CA TYR A 96 -9.95 16.37 -9.47
C TYR A 96 -10.83 17.58 -9.19
N LYS A 97 -11.85 17.80 -10.05
CA LYS A 97 -12.79 18.89 -9.88
C LYS A 97 -13.88 18.50 -8.89
N VAL A 98 -14.09 19.32 -7.88
CA VAL A 98 -15.08 19.10 -6.83
C VAL A 98 -16.46 19.45 -7.33
N GLN A 99 -17.36 18.46 -7.38
CA GLN A 99 -18.77 18.64 -7.78
C GLN A 99 -19.73 18.26 -6.64
N GLY A 100 -19.23 17.77 -5.53
CA GLY A 100 -19.94 17.34 -4.35
C GLY A 100 -18.99 16.67 -3.39
N PRO A 101 -19.49 16.03 -2.31
CA PRO A 101 -18.66 15.25 -1.39
C PRO A 101 -17.89 14.16 -2.15
N ILE A 102 -16.65 13.92 -1.74
CA ILE A 102 -15.75 12.96 -2.39
C ILE A 102 -15.38 11.86 -1.41
N GLU A 103 -15.53 10.61 -1.84
CA GLU A 103 -14.96 9.43 -1.19
C GLU A 103 -13.81 8.90 -2.04
N ILE A 104 -12.62 8.86 -1.46
CA ILE A 104 -11.41 8.37 -2.11
C ILE A 104 -11.09 6.99 -1.54
N LYS A 105 -10.83 6.05 -2.42
CA LYS A 105 -10.30 4.73 -2.09
C LYS A 105 -9.07 4.47 -2.94
N ALA A 106 -7.97 4.08 -2.31
CA ALA A 106 -6.74 3.73 -3.01
C ALA A 106 -6.18 2.43 -2.46
N GLU A 107 -5.58 1.64 -3.32
CA GLU A 107 -4.97 0.37 -2.94
C GLU A 107 -3.84 0.02 -3.88
N ALA A 108 -2.86 -0.74 -3.38
CA ALA A 108 -1.78 -1.31 -4.16
C ALA A 108 -1.54 -2.76 -3.74
N ASN A 109 -1.03 -3.56 -4.65
CA ASN A 109 -0.81 -4.99 -4.46
C ASN A 109 0.63 -5.38 -4.80
N CYS A 110 1.22 -6.21 -3.95
CA CYS A 110 2.47 -6.89 -4.24
C CYS A 110 2.19 -8.18 -5.01
N ASN A 111 2.94 -8.46 -6.07
CA ASN A 111 2.75 -9.65 -6.91
C ASN A 111 2.93 -10.98 -6.16
N ILE A 112 3.64 -10.99 -5.04
CA ILE A 112 3.90 -12.19 -4.23
C ILE A 112 3.04 -12.20 -2.95
N HIS A 113 2.99 -11.07 -2.21
CA HIS A 113 2.46 -11.04 -0.85
C HIS A 113 1.09 -10.35 -0.73
N GLY A 114 0.61 -9.70 -1.79
CA GLY A 114 -0.70 -9.06 -1.79
C GLY A 114 -0.70 -7.62 -1.26
N SER A 115 -1.87 -7.18 -0.81
CA SER A 115 -2.15 -5.83 -0.33
C SER A 115 -2.39 -5.81 1.17
N LYS A 116 -2.01 -4.72 1.84
CA LYS A 116 -2.42 -4.43 3.23
C LYS A 116 -3.86 -3.94 3.33
N GLY A 117 -4.55 -3.82 2.21
CA GLY A 117 -5.90 -3.31 2.11
C GLY A 117 -5.95 -1.87 1.62
N PRO A 118 -7.16 -1.37 1.32
CA PRO A 118 -7.34 -0.02 0.82
C PRO A 118 -7.15 1.05 1.91
N ALA A 119 -6.65 2.20 1.51
CA ALA A 119 -6.78 3.44 2.26
C ALA A 119 -8.06 4.17 1.83
N LEU A 120 -8.71 4.83 2.77
CA LEU A 120 -9.94 5.59 2.55
C LEU A 120 -9.76 7.02 3.05
N LYS A 121 -10.25 8.00 2.29
CA LYS A 121 -10.30 9.40 2.71
C LYS A 121 -11.50 10.09 2.09
N THR A 122 -12.11 11.02 2.81
CA THR A 122 -13.22 11.84 2.34
C THR A 122 -12.82 13.30 2.23
N ILE A 123 -13.41 14.01 1.28
CA ILE A 123 -13.34 15.48 1.17
C ILE A 123 -14.76 16.01 1.33
N ALA A 124 -14.98 16.82 2.35
CA ALA A 124 -16.26 17.47 2.58
C ALA A 124 -16.41 18.72 1.69
N VAL A 125 -17.62 19.06 1.34
CA VAL A 125 -17.92 20.35 0.69
C VAL A 125 -18.01 21.44 1.77
N LYS A 126 -17.43 22.59 1.50
CA LYS A 126 -17.49 23.76 2.37
C LYS A 126 -18.11 24.98 1.70
#